data_13d39b92f45987cebb85ca825638575f
#
_entry.id   13d39b92f45987cebb85ca825638575f
#
_cell.length_a   1.000
_cell.length_b   1.000
_cell.length_c   1.000
_cell.angle_alpha   90.00
_cell.angle_beta   90.00
_cell.angle_gamma   90.00
#
_symmetry.space_group_name_H-M   'P 1'
#
loop_
_entity.id
_entity.type
_entity.pdbx_description
1 polymer ?
#
loop_
_entity_poly.entity_id
_entity_poly.type
_entity_poly.pdbx_seq_one_letter_code
_entity_poly.pdbx_strand_id
1 'polypeptide(L)'
;MTFFDAVLLFVAGFASGAANAVAGGGTFLTFGAMTLVGLPPIAANATSSVTQLPGYITSTLAYWTDIRHFWRGALLLCLISALGALAGSLILLALTNPSFRALVPWLLIAATALFAAGPWLKPAAGPEHQASVGSLAGSLAQFATAVYGGFFGAGMGVM
;
A
#
# COMPACT_ATOMS: atom_id res chain seq x y z
N MET A 1 11.09 22.53 11.78
CA MET A 1 11.86 21.31 11.52
C MET A 1 13.27 21.52 12.04
N THR A 2 13.69 20.71 12.98
CA THR A 2 15.08 20.72 13.49
C THR A 2 15.98 19.93 12.56
N PHE A 3 17.29 20.10 12.67
CA PHE A 3 18.26 19.26 11.93
C PHE A 3 18.06 17.77 12.23
N PHE A 4 17.73 17.45 13.48
CA PHE A 4 17.43 16.09 13.91
C PHE A 4 16.22 15.49 13.18
N ASP A 5 15.14 16.28 12.97
CA ASP A 5 13.96 15.83 12.23
C ASP A 5 14.31 15.47 10.78
N ALA A 6 15.16 16.28 10.14
CA ALA A 6 15.59 16.03 8.77
C ALA A 6 16.42 14.74 8.66
N VAL A 7 17.33 14.50 9.60
CA VAL A 7 18.13 13.28 9.66
C VAL A 7 17.23 12.06 9.90
N LEU A 8 16.28 12.16 10.84
CA LEU A 8 15.32 11.09 11.13
C LEU A 8 14.50 10.73 9.89
N LEU A 9 13.95 11.71 9.19
CA LEU A 9 13.17 11.48 7.98
C LEU A 9 14.01 10.91 6.83
N PHE A 10 15.26 11.35 6.69
CA PHE A 10 16.18 10.81 5.68
C PHE A 10 16.49 9.33 5.94
N VAL A 11 16.87 8.99 7.18
CA VAL A 11 17.19 7.62 7.58
C VAL A 11 15.95 6.72 7.45
N ALA A 12 14.78 7.20 7.91
CA ALA A 12 13.53 6.47 7.79
C ALA A 12 13.13 6.26 6.33
N GLY A 13 13.32 7.26 5.47
CA GLY A 13 13.05 7.15 4.03
C GLY A 13 13.97 6.15 3.35
N PHE A 14 15.26 6.18 3.65
CA PHE A 14 16.24 5.22 3.12
C PHE A 14 15.93 3.78 3.57
N ALA A 15 15.72 3.59 4.86
CA ALA A 15 15.36 2.28 5.43
C ALA A 15 14.02 1.77 4.89
N SER A 16 13.04 2.68 4.70
CA SER A 16 11.75 2.37 4.08
C SER A 16 11.92 1.88 2.65
N GLY A 17 12.72 2.58 1.85
CA GLY A 17 13.02 2.17 0.47
C GLY A 17 13.68 0.80 0.40
N ALA A 18 14.68 0.55 1.23
CA ALA A 18 15.37 -0.74 1.32
C ALA A 18 14.43 -1.87 1.77
N ALA A 19 13.65 -1.64 2.82
CA ALA A 19 12.67 -2.61 3.31
C ALA A 19 11.59 -2.91 2.25
N ASN A 20 11.13 -1.88 1.56
CA ASN A 20 10.10 -2.03 0.51
C ASN A 20 10.62 -2.80 -0.71
N ALA A 21 11.90 -2.66 -1.05
CA ALA A 21 12.53 -3.40 -2.15
C ALA A 21 12.68 -4.90 -1.85
N VAL A 22 12.86 -5.28 -0.58
CA VAL A 22 13.11 -6.68 -0.16
C VAL A 22 11.84 -7.41 0.24
N ALA A 23 11.00 -6.78 1.05
CA ALA A 23 9.88 -7.46 1.72
C ALA A 23 8.53 -6.74 1.55
N GLY A 24 8.51 -5.53 1.02
CA GLY A 24 7.34 -4.66 1.08
C GLY A 24 7.17 -4.06 2.49
N GLY A 25 6.16 -3.20 2.66
CA GLY A 25 5.81 -2.65 3.98
C GLY A 25 6.72 -1.54 4.53
N GLY A 26 7.71 -1.10 3.78
CA GLY A 26 8.61 -0.02 4.21
C GLY A 26 7.91 1.30 4.52
N THR A 27 6.71 1.52 3.95
CA THR A 27 5.88 2.71 4.18
C THR A 27 5.55 2.97 5.65
N PHE A 28 5.51 1.95 6.48
CA PHE A 28 5.31 2.12 7.93
C PHE A 28 6.43 2.91 8.60
N LEU A 29 7.68 2.75 8.15
CA LEU A 29 8.82 3.46 8.70
C LEU A 29 8.71 4.96 8.40
N THR A 30 8.37 5.33 7.17
CA THR A 30 8.15 6.73 6.78
C THR A 30 6.94 7.33 7.48
N PHE A 31 5.82 6.62 7.56
CA PHE A 31 4.65 7.06 8.30
C PHE A 31 4.96 7.29 9.78
N GLY A 32 5.64 6.33 10.44
CA GLY A 32 6.05 6.44 11.84
C GLY A 32 6.97 7.63 12.08
N ALA A 33 8.00 7.81 11.26
CA ALA A 33 8.92 8.94 11.37
C ALA A 33 8.21 10.29 11.19
N MET A 34 7.28 10.40 10.21
CA MET A 34 6.52 11.62 9.99
C MET A 34 5.60 11.96 11.17
N THR A 35 4.98 10.96 11.79
CA THR A 35 4.16 11.16 12.99
C THR A 35 4.99 11.57 14.20
N LEU A 36 6.22 11.03 14.35
CA LEU A 36 7.16 11.42 15.42
C LEU A 36 7.63 12.86 15.28
N VAL A 37 7.82 13.33 14.05
CA VAL A 37 8.19 14.74 13.75
C VAL A 37 6.98 15.68 13.94
N GLY A 38 5.80 15.15 14.26
CA GLY A 38 4.61 15.93 14.59
C GLY A 38 3.67 16.21 13.42
N LEU A 39 3.82 15.53 12.28
CA LEU A 39 2.82 15.64 11.21
C LEU A 39 1.48 15.05 11.65
N PRO A 40 0.37 15.69 11.28
CA PRO A 40 -0.95 15.11 11.48
C PRO A 40 -1.05 13.73 10.83
N PRO A 41 -1.67 12.74 11.48
CA PRO A 41 -1.66 11.35 10.99
C PRO A 41 -2.19 11.16 9.56
N ILE A 42 -3.25 11.87 9.18
CA ILE A 42 -3.79 11.83 7.80
C ILE A 42 -2.77 12.39 6.80
N ALA A 43 -2.12 13.51 7.12
CA ALA A 43 -1.09 14.10 6.27
C ALA A 43 0.15 13.18 6.18
N ALA A 44 0.58 12.58 7.28
CA ALA A 44 1.68 11.62 7.30
C ALA A 44 1.39 10.40 6.42
N ASN A 45 0.15 9.85 6.49
CA ASN A 45 -0.30 8.73 5.65
C ASN A 45 -0.29 9.11 4.16
N ALA A 46 -0.86 10.25 3.80
CA ALA A 46 -0.89 10.72 2.41
C ALA A 46 0.53 10.97 1.88
N THR A 47 1.38 11.65 2.67
CA THR A 47 2.76 11.95 2.26
C THR A 47 3.59 10.67 2.10
N SER A 48 3.47 9.70 3.01
CA SER A 48 4.17 8.42 2.89
C SER A 48 3.75 7.66 1.62
N SER A 49 2.49 7.74 1.22
CA SER A 49 2.00 7.14 -0.04
C SER A 49 2.61 7.83 -1.28
N VAL A 50 2.69 9.15 -1.27
CA VAL A 50 3.28 9.92 -2.38
C VAL A 50 4.77 9.64 -2.51
N THR A 51 5.51 9.48 -1.42
CA THR A 51 6.95 9.17 -1.46
C THR A 51 7.27 7.84 -2.10
N GLN A 52 6.31 6.93 -2.24
CA GLN A 52 6.47 5.63 -2.92
C GLN A 52 6.32 5.72 -4.45
N LEU A 53 5.74 6.80 -4.99
CA LEU A 53 5.50 6.94 -6.44
C LEU A 53 6.74 6.70 -7.31
N PRO A 54 7.94 7.24 -7.00
CA PRO A 54 9.13 6.96 -7.79
C PRO A 54 9.48 5.46 -7.86
N GLY A 55 9.30 4.75 -6.74
CA GLY A 55 9.53 3.30 -6.67
C GLY A 55 8.53 2.52 -7.54
N TYR A 56 7.26 2.88 -7.54
CA TYR A 56 6.25 2.25 -8.38
C TYR A 56 6.45 2.53 -9.86
N ILE A 57 6.87 3.76 -10.22
CA ILE A 57 7.19 4.11 -11.60
C ILE A 57 8.38 3.28 -12.09
N THR A 58 9.46 3.20 -11.34
CA THR A 58 10.65 2.41 -11.71
C THR A 58 10.35 0.92 -11.80
N SER A 59 9.55 0.37 -10.89
CA SER A 59 9.08 -1.02 -10.96
C SER A 59 8.24 -1.27 -12.21
N THR A 60 7.32 -0.37 -12.54
CA THR A 60 6.51 -0.47 -13.77
C THR A 60 7.37 -0.46 -15.01
N LEU A 61 8.40 0.38 -15.05
CA LEU A 61 9.35 0.43 -16.18
C LEU A 61 10.19 -0.85 -16.28
N ALA A 62 10.61 -1.42 -15.14
CA ALA A 62 11.37 -2.67 -15.10
C ALA A 62 10.57 -3.87 -15.66
N TYR A 63 9.27 -3.93 -15.37
CA TYR A 63 8.37 -5.00 -15.83
C TYR A 63 7.55 -4.62 -17.08
N TRP A 64 7.95 -3.58 -17.81
CA TRP A 64 7.21 -3.07 -18.96
C TRP A 64 6.98 -4.11 -20.06
N THR A 65 7.97 -4.96 -20.33
CA THR A 65 7.88 -6.04 -21.32
C THR A 65 6.78 -7.04 -20.98
N ASP A 66 6.66 -7.41 -19.71
CA ASP A 66 5.65 -8.37 -19.24
C ASP A 66 4.26 -7.73 -19.24
N ILE A 67 4.16 -6.47 -18.80
CA ILE A 67 2.91 -5.71 -18.79
C ILE A 67 2.33 -5.57 -20.21
N ARG A 68 3.17 -5.36 -21.21
CA ARG A 68 2.73 -5.24 -22.61
C ARG A 68 2.06 -6.51 -23.15
N HIS A 69 2.46 -7.68 -22.67
CA HIS A 69 1.81 -8.95 -23.06
C HIS A 69 0.39 -9.09 -22.51
N PHE A 70 0.11 -8.49 -21.36
CA PHE A 70 -1.18 -8.55 -20.66
C PHE A 70 -1.87 -7.19 -20.50
N TRP A 71 -1.61 -6.24 -21.40
CA TRP A 71 -2.01 -4.85 -21.25
C TRP A 71 -3.51 -4.65 -20.96
N ARG A 72 -4.40 -5.49 -21.54
CA ARG A 72 -5.84 -5.41 -21.28
C ARG A 72 -6.19 -5.81 -19.86
N GLY A 73 -5.58 -6.87 -19.35
CA GLY A 73 -5.75 -7.30 -17.96
C GLY A 73 -5.16 -6.29 -16.99
N ALA A 74 -3.97 -5.77 -17.29
CA ALA A 74 -3.32 -4.72 -16.51
C ALA A 74 -4.19 -3.45 -16.45
N LEU A 75 -4.77 -3.02 -17.57
CA LEU A 75 -5.66 -1.86 -17.63
C LEU A 75 -6.91 -2.08 -16.78
N LEU A 76 -7.56 -3.25 -16.85
CA LEU A 76 -8.72 -3.57 -16.03
C LEU A 76 -8.37 -3.51 -14.54
N LEU A 77 -7.26 -4.13 -14.13
CA LEU A 77 -6.80 -4.09 -12.74
C LEU A 77 -6.46 -2.67 -12.29
N CYS A 78 -5.83 -1.87 -13.15
CA CYS A 78 -5.57 -0.46 -12.87
C CYS A 78 -6.86 0.34 -12.63
N LEU A 79 -7.90 0.14 -13.46
CA LEU A 79 -9.19 0.82 -13.30
C LEU A 79 -9.88 0.40 -12.00
N ILE A 80 -9.92 -0.90 -11.69
CA ILE A 80 -10.48 -1.42 -10.44
C ILE A 80 -9.73 -0.83 -9.24
N SER A 81 -8.39 -0.82 -9.30
CA SER A 81 -7.55 -0.27 -8.24
C SER A 81 -7.72 1.24 -8.08
N ALA A 82 -7.84 1.98 -9.18
CA ALA A 82 -8.07 3.42 -9.15
C ALA A 82 -9.42 3.76 -8.49
N LEU A 83 -10.49 3.06 -8.86
CA LEU A 83 -11.81 3.23 -8.25
C LEU A 83 -11.82 2.86 -6.77
N GLY A 84 -11.18 1.74 -6.41
CA GLY A 84 -11.04 1.32 -5.02
C GLY A 84 -10.23 2.31 -4.19
N ALA A 85 -9.09 2.75 -4.70
CA ALA A 85 -8.24 3.73 -4.02
C ALA A 85 -8.95 5.09 -3.87
N LEU A 86 -9.70 5.52 -4.87
CA LEU A 86 -10.52 6.73 -4.79
C LEU A 86 -11.57 6.61 -3.68
N ALA A 87 -12.31 5.50 -3.63
CA ALA A 87 -13.28 5.25 -2.58
C ALA A 87 -12.63 5.26 -1.19
N GLY A 88 -11.49 4.57 -1.02
CA GLY A 88 -10.73 4.54 0.23
C GLY A 88 -10.23 5.92 0.67
N SER A 89 -9.71 6.71 -0.26
CA SER A 89 -9.23 8.08 0.02
C SER A 89 -10.37 9.04 0.38
N LEU A 90 -11.54 8.90 -0.24
CA LEU A 90 -12.72 9.69 0.13
C LEU A 90 -13.20 9.36 1.56
N ILE A 91 -13.18 8.09 1.94
CA ILE A 91 -13.49 7.67 3.32
C ILE A 91 -12.47 8.30 4.29
N LEU A 92 -11.17 8.28 3.94
CA LEU A 92 -10.12 8.90 4.75
C LEU A 92 -10.36 10.40 4.94
N LEU A 93 -10.73 11.11 3.88
CA LEU A 93 -11.01 12.56 3.92
C LEU A 93 -12.22 12.91 4.78
N ALA A 94 -13.16 11.98 4.96
CA ALA A 94 -14.32 12.18 5.85
C ALA A 94 -13.96 11.98 7.34
N LEU A 95 -12.77 11.45 7.66
CA LEU A 95 -12.33 11.21 9.04
C LEU A 95 -11.59 12.42 9.61
N THR A 96 -11.69 12.56 10.94
CA THR A 96 -10.84 13.50 11.69
C THR A 96 -9.51 12.85 12.06
N ASN A 97 -8.45 13.65 12.28
CA ASN A 97 -7.15 13.14 12.70
C ASN A 97 -7.19 12.27 13.97
N PRO A 98 -7.95 12.64 15.04
CA PRO A 98 -8.10 11.78 16.22
C PRO A 98 -8.73 10.42 15.91
N SER A 99 -9.79 10.40 15.10
CA SER A 99 -10.48 9.16 14.70
C SER A 99 -9.57 8.26 13.88
N PHE A 100 -8.84 8.82 12.92
CA PHE A 100 -7.86 8.08 12.12
C PHE A 100 -6.75 7.51 13.01
N ARG A 101 -6.18 8.31 13.93
CA ARG A 101 -5.15 7.85 14.87
C ARG A 101 -5.59 6.67 15.71
N ALA A 102 -6.87 6.64 16.16
CA ALA A 102 -7.42 5.53 16.91
C ALA A 102 -7.58 4.25 16.06
N LEU A 103 -7.81 4.40 14.75
CA LEU A 103 -7.96 3.28 13.82
C LEU A 103 -6.61 2.68 13.40
N VAL A 104 -5.52 3.45 13.36
CA VAL A 104 -4.20 2.99 12.88
C VAL A 104 -3.75 1.68 13.51
N PRO A 105 -3.78 1.46 14.85
CA PRO A 105 -3.36 0.19 15.43
C PRO A 105 -4.18 -1.00 14.93
N TRP A 106 -5.50 -0.82 14.76
CA TRP A 106 -6.39 -1.87 14.27
C TRP A 106 -6.12 -2.22 12.80
N LEU A 107 -5.84 -1.20 11.99
CA LEU A 107 -5.46 -1.39 10.59
C LEU A 107 -4.13 -2.14 10.47
N LEU A 108 -3.16 -1.83 11.33
CA LEU A 108 -1.88 -2.53 11.39
C LEU A 108 -2.06 -4.01 11.81
N ILE A 109 -2.86 -4.26 12.84
CA ILE A 109 -3.16 -5.62 13.30
C ILE A 109 -3.86 -6.41 12.17
N ALA A 110 -4.86 -5.80 11.52
CA ALA A 110 -5.58 -6.44 10.42
C ALA A 110 -4.66 -6.78 9.24
N ALA A 111 -3.80 -5.83 8.81
CA ALA A 111 -2.82 -6.07 7.74
C ALA A 111 -1.83 -7.17 8.12
N THR A 112 -1.29 -7.13 9.34
CA THR A 112 -0.34 -8.14 9.83
C THR A 112 -0.99 -9.52 9.94
N ALA A 113 -2.22 -9.59 10.44
CA ALA A 113 -2.98 -10.84 10.53
C ALA A 113 -3.26 -11.43 9.15
N LEU A 114 -3.65 -10.59 8.18
CA LEU A 114 -3.90 -11.01 6.82
C LEU A 114 -2.61 -11.51 6.14
N PHE A 115 -1.50 -10.82 6.35
CA PHE A 115 -0.20 -11.23 5.86
C PHE A 115 0.25 -12.58 6.48
N ALA A 116 0.11 -12.72 7.79
CA ALA A 116 0.44 -13.96 8.50
C ALA A 116 -0.45 -15.15 8.08
N ALA A 117 -1.73 -14.88 7.77
CA ALA A 117 -2.67 -15.89 7.29
C ALA A 117 -2.45 -16.23 5.79
N GLY A 118 -1.72 -15.42 5.06
CA GLY A 118 -1.48 -15.56 3.62
C GLY A 118 -1.02 -16.97 3.18
N PRO A 119 -0.03 -17.60 3.86
CA PRO A 119 0.41 -18.96 3.54
C PRO A 119 -0.68 -20.02 3.73
N TRP A 120 -1.62 -19.79 4.65
CA TRP A 120 -2.71 -20.73 4.97
C TRP A 120 -3.94 -20.50 4.09
N LEU A 121 -4.10 -19.28 3.58
CA LEU A 121 -5.17 -18.88 2.66
C LEU A 121 -4.87 -19.27 1.20
N LYS A 122 -3.60 -19.55 0.86
CA LYS A 122 -3.27 -20.13 -0.43
C LYS A 122 -3.72 -21.60 -0.41
N PRO A 123 -4.83 -21.97 -1.09
CA PRO A 123 -5.05 -23.39 -1.41
C PRO A 123 -3.78 -23.84 -2.13
N ALA A 124 -3.38 -25.11 -1.95
CA ALA A 124 -2.29 -25.71 -2.71
C ALA A 124 -2.60 -25.52 -4.20
N ALA A 125 -2.25 -24.37 -4.74
CA ALA A 125 -2.47 -24.02 -6.12
C ALA A 125 -1.47 -24.82 -6.92
N GLY A 126 -1.96 -25.88 -7.56
CA GLY A 126 -1.24 -26.51 -8.66
C GLY A 126 -0.93 -25.47 -9.73
N PRO A 127 0.03 -25.73 -10.63
CA PRO A 127 0.54 -24.76 -11.61
C PRO A 127 -0.50 -24.15 -12.56
N GLU A 128 -1.76 -24.55 -12.49
CA GLU A 128 -2.85 -24.11 -13.37
C GLU A 128 -3.82 -23.07 -12.76
N HIS A 129 -3.67 -22.70 -11.48
CA HIS A 129 -4.44 -21.61 -10.89
C HIS A 129 -3.69 -20.28 -11.03
N GLN A 130 -3.39 -19.88 -12.25
CA GLN A 130 -3.35 -18.45 -12.57
C GLN A 130 -4.77 -17.96 -12.25
N ALA A 131 -4.91 -17.19 -11.15
CA ALA A 131 -6.13 -16.46 -10.87
C ALA A 131 -6.49 -15.75 -12.18
N SER A 132 -7.55 -16.23 -12.85
CA SER A 132 -7.88 -15.75 -14.19
C SER A 132 -8.13 -14.26 -14.02
N VAL A 133 -7.28 -13.46 -14.65
CA VAL A 133 -7.44 -12.02 -14.73
C VAL A 133 -8.83 -11.78 -15.26
N GLY A 134 -9.76 -11.29 -14.41
CA GLY A 134 -11.17 -11.16 -14.76
C GLY A 134 -12.14 -12.11 -14.03
N SER A 135 -11.66 -12.99 -13.12
CA SER A 135 -12.60 -13.68 -12.22
C SER A 135 -13.26 -12.67 -11.28
N LEU A 136 -14.57 -12.81 -11.06
CA LEU A 136 -15.32 -11.91 -10.18
C LEU A 136 -14.69 -11.85 -8.77
N ALA A 137 -14.28 -12.99 -8.24
CA ALA A 137 -13.63 -13.10 -6.94
C ALA A 137 -12.28 -12.36 -6.91
N GLY A 138 -11.46 -12.48 -7.95
CA GLY A 138 -10.19 -11.76 -8.07
C GLY A 138 -10.38 -10.25 -8.17
N SER A 139 -11.38 -9.81 -8.96
CA SER A 139 -11.69 -8.39 -9.10
C SER A 139 -12.22 -7.78 -7.81
N LEU A 140 -13.04 -8.50 -7.05
CA LEU A 140 -13.53 -8.07 -5.74
C LEU A 140 -12.42 -8.00 -4.70
N ALA A 141 -11.53 -9.00 -4.66
CA ALA A 141 -10.36 -8.98 -3.78
C ALA A 141 -9.45 -7.80 -4.12
N GLN A 142 -9.18 -7.57 -5.41
CA GLN A 142 -8.38 -6.42 -5.87
C GLN A 142 -9.01 -5.09 -5.47
N PHE A 143 -10.33 -4.94 -5.65
CA PHE A 143 -11.05 -3.74 -5.25
C PHE A 143 -10.97 -3.52 -3.72
N ALA A 144 -11.21 -4.55 -2.91
CA ALA A 144 -11.13 -4.47 -1.46
C ALA A 144 -9.71 -4.06 -0.99
N THR A 145 -8.67 -4.68 -1.57
CA THR A 145 -7.27 -4.32 -1.31
C THR A 145 -6.98 -2.87 -1.72
N ALA A 146 -7.52 -2.43 -2.85
CA ALA A 146 -7.34 -1.06 -3.34
C ALA A 146 -8.06 -0.03 -2.45
N VAL A 147 -9.26 -0.34 -1.93
CA VAL A 147 -9.97 0.51 -0.96
C VAL A 147 -9.14 0.63 0.33
N TYR A 148 -8.61 -0.48 0.83
CA TYR A 148 -7.73 -0.46 2.00
C TYR A 148 -6.48 0.38 1.74
N GLY A 149 -5.80 0.18 0.59
CA GLY A 149 -4.61 0.93 0.20
C GLY A 149 -4.86 2.43 0.02
N GLY A 150 -6.01 2.81 -0.53
CA GLY A 150 -6.43 4.20 -0.67
C GLY A 150 -6.76 4.86 0.67
N PHE A 151 -7.32 4.09 1.62
CA PHE A 151 -7.61 4.53 2.97
C PHE A 151 -6.33 4.59 3.83
N PHE A 152 -5.53 3.54 3.82
CA PHE A 152 -4.32 3.39 4.62
C PHE A 152 -3.12 3.03 3.74
N GLY A 153 -2.65 4.02 2.97
CA GLY A 153 -1.54 3.86 2.04
C GLY A 153 -0.24 3.42 2.69
N ALA A 154 0.00 3.80 3.94
CA ALA A 154 1.14 3.32 4.71
C ALA A 154 1.13 1.79 4.92
N GLY A 155 -0.04 1.15 4.90
CA GLY A 155 -0.19 -0.31 5.04
C GLY A 155 -0.16 -1.09 3.73
N MET A 156 -0.15 -0.44 2.59
CA MET A 156 -0.30 -1.09 1.28
C MET A 156 0.88 -2.01 0.92
N GLY A 157 2.08 -1.71 1.39
CA GLY A 157 3.27 -2.50 1.09
C GLY A 157 3.31 -3.88 1.77
N VAL A 158 2.38 -4.17 2.68
CA VAL A 158 2.30 -5.47 3.41
C VAL A 158 1.29 -6.42 2.74
N MET A 159 0.39 -5.93 1.90
CA MET A 159 -0.60 -6.69 1.14
C MET A 159 -0.11 -7.04 -0.27
#